data_be6717bc8a509502dd01033647966045
#
_entry.id   be6717bc8a509502dd01033647966045
#
_cell.length_a   1.000
_cell.length_b   1.000
_cell.length_c   1.000
_cell.angle_alpha   90.00
_cell.angle_beta   90.00
_cell.angle_gamma   90.00
#
_symmetry.space_group_name_H-M   'P 1'
#
loop_
_entity.id
_entity.type
_entity.pdbx_description
1 polymer ?
#
loop_
_entity_poly.entity_id
_entity_poly.type
_entity_poly.pdbx_seq_one_letter_code
_entity_poly.pdbx_strand_id
1 'polypeptide(L)'
;MLSRLDAEVVLQGAFGVGIIRFALIAFFPSLWVLILAQVMHAGTFAAHHSAATKLLQRWFTGPLQARGQALMATVSYGLGGTFGGLCAGWIWDRFEPRDVFVMSALACALAGMAIQKLRPRRYSQR
;
A
#
# COMPACT_ATOMS: atom_id res chain seq x y z
N MET A 1 -15.19 5.13 -13.65
CA MET A 1 -14.11 6.12 -13.63
C MET A 1 -12.71 5.50 -13.50
N LEU A 2 -12.53 4.42 -12.76
CA LEU A 2 -11.24 3.69 -12.65
C LEU A 2 -10.84 2.88 -13.91
N SER A 3 -11.65 2.82 -14.94
CA SER A 3 -11.37 2.09 -16.20
C SER A 3 -10.35 2.78 -17.11
N ARG A 4 -10.03 4.05 -16.87
CA ARG A 4 -9.09 4.85 -17.69
C ARG A 4 -7.74 5.08 -17.03
N LEU A 5 -7.59 4.82 -15.72
CA LEU A 5 -6.30 4.93 -15.04
C LEU A 5 -5.63 3.56 -14.99
N ASP A 6 -4.37 3.49 -15.34
CA ASP A 6 -3.59 2.29 -15.17
C ASP A 6 -3.55 1.91 -13.68
N ALA A 7 -3.84 0.66 -13.35
CA ALA A 7 -3.87 0.19 -11.96
C ALA A 7 -2.54 0.47 -11.23
N GLU A 8 -1.44 0.46 -11.96
CA GLU A 8 -0.11 0.78 -11.43
C GLU A 8 0.02 2.24 -11.00
N VAL A 9 -0.61 3.18 -11.73
CA VAL A 9 -0.64 4.61 -11.35
C VAL A 9 -1.44 4.81 -10.08
N VAL A 10 -2.57 4.11 -9.97
CA VAL A 10 -3.40 4.16 -8.75
C VAL A 10 -2.65 3.60 -7.55
N LEU A 11 -1.93 2.49 -7.71
CA LEU A 11 -1.08 1.93 -6.65
C LEU A 11 0.04 2.89 -6.23
N GLN A 12 0.73 3.51 -7.18
CA GLN A 12 1.75 4.51 -6.87
C GLN A 12 1.18 5.70 -6.11
N GLY A 13 0.01 6.20 -6.53
CA GLY A 13 -0.70 7.26 -5.83
C GLY A 13 -1.07 6.87 -4.40
N ALA A 14 -1.59 5.65 -4.21
CA ALA A 14 -1.93 5.14 -2.89
C ALA A 14 -0.70 5.05 -1.96
N PHE A 15 0.45 4.59 -2.46
CA PHE A 15 1.69 4.58 -1.68
C PHE A 15 2.19 5.99 -1.37
N GLY A 16 2.11 6.92 -2.34
CA GLY A 16 2.48 8.32 -2.12
C GLY A 16 1.65 8.98 -1.01
N VAL A 17 0.34 8.81 -1.04
CA VAL A 17 -0.55 9.28 0.04
C VAL A 17 -0.27 8.55 1.36
N GLY A 18 0.09 7.27 1.31
CA GLY A 18 0.52 6.49 2.48
C GLY A 18 1.75 7.10 3.16
N ILE A 19 2.76 7.50 2.38
CA ILE A 19 3.97 8.18 2.90
C ILE A 19 3.58 9.48 3.62
N ILE A 20 2.79 10.33 2.98
CA ILE A 20 2.34 11.60 3.55
C ILE A 20 1.57 11.34 4.85
N ARG A 21 0.64 10.40 4.85
CA ARG A 21 -0.17 10.04 6.02
C ARG A 21 0.68 9.61 7.20
N PHE A 22 1.60 8.69 6.99
CA PHE A 22 2.46 8.20 8.07
C PHE A 22 3.42 9.27 8.57
N ALA A 23 3.97 10.11 7.68
CA ALA A 23 4.78 11.26 8.08
C ALA A 23 3.99 12.27 8.92
N LEU A 24 2.75 12.58 8.54
CA LEU A 24 1.88 13.46 9.32
C LEU A 24 1.67 12.92 10.74
N ILE A 25 1.36 11.63 10.90
CA ILE A 25 1.19 11.03 12.22
C ILE A 25 2.49 11.04 13.02
N ALA A 26 3.64 10.75 12.38
CA ALA A 26 4.93 10.71 13.04
C ALA A 26 5.35 12.08 13.62
N PHE A 27 5.14 13.14 12.88
CA PHE A 27 5.67 14.47 13.22
C PHE A 27 4.63 15.42 13.81
N PHE A 28 3.34 15.17 13.60
CA PHE A 28 2.25 16.03 14.08
C PHE A 28 1.14 15.20 14.76
N PRO A 29 1.41 14.57 15.92
CA PRO A 29 0.47 13.65 16.57
C PRO A 29 -0.66 14.42 17.29
N SER A 30 -1.56 15.04 16.54
CA SER A 30 -2.76 15.69 17.06
C SER A 30 -4.02 14.91 16.68
N LEU A 31 -5.09 15.09 17.46
CA LEU A 31 -6.38 14.41 17.20
C LEU A 31 -6.88 14.70 15.77
N TRP A 32 -6.77 15.93 15.32
CA TRP A 32 -7.22 16.32 13.97
C TRP A 32 -6.41 15.67 12.87
N VAL A 33 -5.09 15.56 13.05
CA VAL A 33 -4.21 14.84 12.12
C VAL A 33 -4.53 13.36 12.10
N LEU A 34 -4.83 12.76 13.26
CA LEU A 34 -5.25 11.34 13.31
C LEU A 34 -6.57 11.12 12.57
N ILE A 35 -7.56 11.99 12.75
CA ILE A 35 -8.84 11.91 12.02
C ILE A 35 -8.59 12.05 10.51
N LEU A 36 -7.82 13.05 10.08
CA LEU A 36 -7.46 13.23 8.68
C LEU A 36 -6.74 11.99 8.12
N ALA A 37 -5.79 11.44 8.87
CA ALA A 37 -5.06 10.25 8.48
C ALA A 37 -5.98 9.03 8.29
N GLN A 38 -7.05 8.89 9.10
CA GLN A 38 -8.03 7.81 8.93
C GLN A 38 -8.88 7.98 7.66
N VAL A 39 -9.29 9.21 7.35
CA VAL A 39 -9.99 9.49 6.08
C VAL A 39 -9.09 9.18 4.89
N MET A 40 -7.82 9.60 4.93
CA MET A 40 -6.83 9.27 3.90
C MET A 40 -6.63 7.75 3.81
N HIS A 41 -6.62 7.04 4.95
CA HIS A 41 -6.49 5.58 4.97
C HIS A 41 -7.64 4.89 4.25
N ALA A 42 -8.87 5.27 4.52
CA ALA A 42 -10.03 4.68 3.87
C ALA A 42 -9.95 4.84 2.33
N GLY A 43 -9.60 6.03 1.86
CA GLY A 43 -9.44 6.30 0.43
C GLY A 43 -8.29 5.52 -0.21
N THR A 44 -7.12 5.52 0.42
CA THR A 44 -5.94 4.80 -0.10
C THR A 44 -6.12 3.28 -0.05
N PHE A 45 -6.74 2.75 1.00
CA PHE A 45 -7.03 1.33 1.12
C PHE A 45 -7.97 0.85 0.00
N ALA A 46 -9.08 1.57 -0.22
CA ALA A 46 -10.02 1.26 -1.29
C ALA A 46 -9.37 1.32 -2.68
N ALA A 47 -8.57 2.36 -2.94
CA ALA A 47 -7.85 2.52 -4.21
C ALA A 47 -6.80 1.42 -4.41
N HIS A 48 -5.99 1.12 -3.40
CA HIS A 48 -4.97 0.08 -3.42
C HIS A 48 -5.61 -1.30 -3.66
N HIS A 49 -6.62 -1.66 -2.90
CA HIS A 49 -7.30 -2.95 -3.01
C HIS A 49 -7.93 -3.13 -4.39
N SER A 50 -8.63 -2.11 -4.90
CA SER A 50 -9.24 -2.14 -6.22
C SER A 50 -8.21 -2.28 -7.34
N ALA A 51 -7.09 -1.57 -7.25
CA ALA A 51 -6.01 -1.64 -8.25
C ALA A 51 -5.30 -2.98 -8.21
N ALA A 52 -4.99 -3.51 -7.04
CA ALA A 52 -4.37 -4.82 -6.86
C ALA A 52 -5.26 -5.95 -7.41
N THR A 53 -6.55 -5.91 -7.10
CA THR A 53 -7.53 -6.89 -7.63
C THR A 53 -7.58 -6.85 -9.16
N LYS A 54 -7.58 -5.67 -9.77
CA LYS A 54 -7.54 -5.54 -11.24
C LYS A 54 -6.28 -6.11 -11.86
N LEU A 55 -5.10 -5.92 -11.23
CA LEU A 55 -3.86 -6.51 -11.71
C LEU A 55 -3.89 -8.04 -11.61
N LEU A 56 -4.41 -8.58 -10.52
CA LEU A 56 -4.57 -10.02 -10.35
C LEU A 56 -5.51 -10.62 -11.40
N GLN A 57 -6.63 -9.97 -11.71
CA GLN A 57 -7.55 -10.41 -12.75
C GLN A 57 -6.92 -10.44 -14.14
N ARG A 58 -5.90 -9.61 -14.39
CA ARG A 58 -5.14 -9.63 -15.65
C ARG A 58 -4.15 -10.80 -15.72
N TRP A 59 -3.55 -11.16 -14.59
CA TRP A 59 -2.54 -12.22 -14.54
C TRP A 59 -3.14 -13.61 -14.32
N PHE A 60 -4.23 -13.70 -13.57
CA PHE A 60 -4.95 -14.93 -13.28
C PHE A 60 -6.31 -14.91 -13.98
N THR A 61 -6.47 -15.73 -15.01
CA THR A 61 -7.70 -15.77 -15.81
C THR A 61 -8.55 -17.00 -15.48
N GLY A 62 -9.88 -16.91 -15.71
CA GLY A 62 -10.79 -18.02 -15.54
C GLY A 62 -10.80 -18.58 -14.11
N PRO A 63 -10.74 -19.92 -13.94
CA PRO A 63 -10.81 -20.57 -12.62
C PRO A 63 -9.65 -20.22 -11.67
N LEU A 64 -8.56 -19.65 -12.21
CA LEU A 64 -7.38 -19.25 -11.42
C LEU A 64 -7.55 -17.92 -10.70
N GLN A 65 -8.56 -17.13 -11.04
CA GLN A 65 -8.79 -15.81 -10.40
C GLN A 65 -9.00 -15.92 -8.88
N ALA A 66 -9.81 -16.87 -8.44
CA ALA A 66 -10.05 -17.12 -7.02
C ALA A 66 -8.76 -17.51 -6.28
N ARG A 67 -7.92 -18.34 -6.92
CA ARG A 67 -6.61 -18.74 -6.36
C ARG A 67 -5.65 -17.56 -6.27
N GLY A 68 -5.61 -16.70 -7.28
CA GLY A 68 -4.81 -15.47 -7.27
C GLY A 68 -5.21 -14.53 -6.14
N GLN A 69 -6.51 -14.32 -5.93
CA GLN A 69 -7.01 -13.50 -4.83
C GLN A 69 -6.72 -14.11 -3.45
N ALA A 70 -6.89 -15.43 -3.30
CA ALA A 70 -6.55 -16.13 -2.07
C ALA A 70 -5.04 -16.01 -1.76
N LEU A 71 -4.18 -16.16 -2.77
CA LEU A 71 -2.74 -16.00 -2.63
C LEU A 71 -2.37 -14.58 -2.20
N MET A 72 -2.96 -13.56 -2.83
CA MET A 72 -2.78 -12.17 -2.41
C MET A 72 -3.19 -11.94 -0.96
N ALA A 73 -4.36 -12.46 -0.56
CA ALA A 73 -4.84 -12.31 0.81
C ALA A 73 -3.89 -12.99 1.81
N THR A 74 -3.45 -14.21 1.52
CA THR A 74 -2.53 -14.96 2.39
C THR A 74 -1.17 -14.28 2.52
N VAL A 75 -0.58 -13.83 1.40
CA VAL A 75 0.75 -13.22 1.42
C VAL A 75 0.69 -11.81 1.97
N SER A 76 -0.25 -10.97 1.49
CA SER A 76 -0.28 -9.54 1.86
C SER A 76 -0.84 -9.33 3.26
N TYR A 77 -2.00 -9.89 3.55
CA TYR A 77 -2.66 -9.69 4.85
C TYR A 77 -2.23 -10.72 5.89
N GLY A 78 -2.02 -11.97 5.50
CA GLY A 78 -1.54 -13.01 6.40
C GLY A 78 -0.07 -12.80 6.77
N LEU A 79 0.84 -13.13 5.87
CA LEU A 79 2.28 -13.03 6.16
C LEU A 79 2.74 -11.58 6.35
N GLY A 80 2.36 -10.69 5.42
CA GLY A 80 2.75 -9.28 5.49
C GLY A 80 2.20 -8.57 6.72
N GLY A 81 0.92 -8.80 7.04
CA GLY A 81 0.28 -8.22 8.23
C GLY A 81 0.88 -8.74 9.52
N THR A 82 1.11 -10.05 9.64
CA THR A 82 1.73 -10.67 10.83
C THR A 82 3.15 -10.16 11.03
N PHE A 83 3.99 -10.23 10.00
CA PHE A 83 5.38 -9.76 10.09
C PHE A 83 5.45 -8.25 10.36
N GLY A 84 4.64 -7.45 9.66
CA GLY A 84 4.56 -6.01 9.88
C GLY A 84 4.10 -5.66 11.30
N GLY A 85 3.11 -6.38 11.84
CA GLY A 85 2.63 -6.21 13.21
C GLY A 85 3.69 -6.55 14.26
N LEU A 86 4.41 -7.65 14.07
CA LEU A 86 5.51 -8.04 14.97
C LEU A 86 6.65 -7.00 14.95
N CYS A 87 7.05 -6.54 13.77
CA CYS A 87 8.06 -5.49 13.65
C CYS A 87 7.60 -4.18 14.30
N ALA A 88 6.35 -3.77 14.06
CA ALA A 88 5.79 -2.56 14.64
C ALA A 88 5.72 -2.65 16.18
N GLY A 89 5.29 -3.79 16.74
CA GLY A 89 5.28 -4.03 18.18
C GLY A 89 6.69 -3.97 18.78
N TRP A 90 7.65 -4.63 18.13
CA TRP A 90 9.03 -4.62 18.60
C TRP A 90 9.64 -3.20 18.59
N ILE A 91 9.37 -2.40 17.56
CA ILE A 91 9.82 -1.00 17.48
C ILE A 91 9.14 -0.18 18.57
N TRP A 92 7.83 -0.35 18.76
CA TRP A 92 7.06 0.36 19.77
C TRP A 92 7.60 0.15 21.19
N ASP A 93 8.02 -1.08 21.51
CA ASP A 93 8.51 -1.44 22.82
C ASP A 93 9.96 -0.95 23.09
N ARG A 94 10.74 -0.69 22.06
CA ARG A 94 12.18 -0.39 22.18
C ARG A 94 12.57 1.02 21.79
N PHE A 95 11.75 1.68 20.99
CA PHE A 95 12.01 3.02 20.45
C PHE A 95 10.82 3.94 20.73
N GLU A 96 10.80 5.10 20.11
CA GLU A 96 9.66 6.00 20.26
C GLU A 96 8.48 5.56 19.38
N PRO A 97 7.23 5.79 19.81
CA PRO A 97 6.03 5.45 19.01
C PRO A 97 6.04 6.04 17.59
N ARG A 98 6.64 7.22 17.41
CA ARG A 98 6.78 7.85 16.10
C ARG A 98 7.58 7.02 15.11
N ASP A 99 8.55 6.23 15.59
CA ASP A 99 9.45 5.45 14.74
C ASP A 99 8.71 4.34 14.00
N VAL A 100 7.62 3.82 14.56
CA VAL A 100 6.71 2.89 13.87
C VAL A 100 6.13 3.55 12.62
N PHE A 101 5.72 4.81 12.72
CA PHE A 101 5.14 5.53 11.59
C PHE A 101 6.20 5.94 10.56
N VAL A 102 7.41 6.30 11.01
CA VAL A 102 8.55 6.55 10.11
C VAL A 102 8.89 5.29 9.31
N MET A 103 9.00 4.13 9.97
CA MET A 103 9.25 2.85 9.32
C MET A 103 8.14 2.48 8.34
N SER A 104 6.88 2.77 8.69
CA SER A 104 5.74 2.54 7.79
C SER A 104 5.79 3.44 6.55
N ALA A 105 6.21 4.69 6.70
CA ALA A 105 6.42 5.62 5.57
C ALA A 105 7.55 5.10 4.65
N LEU A 106 8.66 4.63 5.21
CA LEU A 106 9.76 4.02 4.45
C LEU A 106 9.32 2.75 3.71
N ALA A 107 8.53 1.89 4.35
CA ALA A 107 7.97 0.71 3.70
C ALA A 107 7.08 1.08 2.50
N CYS A 108 6.23 2.11 2.62
CA CYS A 108 5.45 2.64 1.51
C CYS A 108 6.33 3.18 0.38
N ALA A 109 7.42 3.89 0.70
CA ALA A 109 8.36 4.40 -0.29
C ALA A 109 9.05 3.26 -1.06
N LEU A 110 9.51 2.22 -0.36
CA LEU A 110 10.13 1.04 -0.97
C LEU A 110 9.14 0.30 -1.87
N ALA A 111 7.90 0.11 -1.42
CA ALA A 111 6.85 -0.52 -2.23
C ALA A 111 6.52 0.30 -3.49
N GLY A 112 6.43 1.62 -3.38
CA GLY A 112 6.23 2.52 -4.51
C GLY A 112 7.37 2.44 -5.54
N MET A 113 8.63 2.40 -5.07
CA MET A 113 9.80 2.23 -5.94
C MET A 113 9.82 0.85 -6.63
N ALA A 114 9.45 -0.21 -5.91
CA ALA A 114 9.37 -1.56 -6.48
C ALA A 114 8.36 -1.61 -7.65
N ILE A 115 7.20 -0.99 -7.49
CA ILE A 115 6.19 -0.91 -8.55
C ILE A 115 6.72 -0.13 -9.76
N GLN A 116 7.45 0.96 -9.55
CA GLN A 116 8.05 1.72 -10.65
C GLN A 116 9.02 0.87 -11.47
N LYS A 117 9.85 0.07 -10.82
CA LYS A 117 10.81 -0.82 -11.48
C LYS A 117 10.13 -1.97 -12.23
N LEU A 118 9.02 -2.48 -11.71
CA LEU A 118 8.26 -3.57 -12.31
C LEU A 118 7.34 -3.10 -13.45
N ARG A 119 7.16 -1.79 -13.59
CA ARG A 119 6.33 -1.22 -14.65
C ARG A 119 6.96 -1.53 -16.01
N PRO A 120 6.31 -2.27 -16.91
CA PRO A 120 6.85 -2.50 -18.24
C PRO A 120 7.03 -1.13 -18.91
N ARG A 121 8.24 -0.87 -19.42
CA ARG A 121 8.48 0.32 -20.24
C ARG A 121 7.48 0.25 -21.38
N ARG A 122 6.48 1.12 -21.37
CA ARG A 122 5.61 1.28 -22.54
C ARG A 122 6.52 1.71 -23.67
N TYR A 123 6.78 0.79 -24.57
CA TYR A 123 7.30 1.16 -25.88
C TYR A 123 6.33 2.20 -26.44
N SER A 124 6.83 3.43 -26.59
CA SER A 124 6.17 4.49 -27.34
C SER A 124 5.97 3.94 -28.76
N GLN A 125 4.82 3.36 -28.99
CA GLN A 125 4.38 3.11 -30.36
C GLN A 125 3.89 4.45 -30.89
N ARG A 126 4.71 5.04 -31.73
CA ARG A 126 4.34 6.12 -32.64
C ARG A 126 3.39 5.56 -33.71
#